data_230d7590ff5db26d044f034904c65b7b
#
_entry.id   230d7590ff5db26d044f034904c65b7b
#
_cell.length_a   1.000
_cell.length_b   1.000
_cell.length_c   1.000
_cell.angle_alpha   90.00
_cell.angle_beta   90.00
_cell.angle_gamma   90.00
#
_symmetry.space_group_name_H-M   'P 1'
#
loop_
_entity.id
_entity.type
_entity.pdbx_description
1 polymer ?
#
loop_
_entity_poly.entity_id
_entity_poly.type
_entity_poly.pdbx_seq_one_letter_code
_entity_poly.pdbx_strand_id
1 'polypeptide(L)' 'MITINGQKTELLSPVSVADYLEQNQYRPNRIAVELNGEILPKSHYSDTMLKDGDNMEIVSFVGGG' A
#
# COMPACT_ATOMS: atom_id res chain seq x y z
N MET A 1 7.71 -11.94 3.36
CA MET A 1 6.27 -11.75 3.59
C MET A 1 6.01 -10.37 4.14
N ILE A 2 4.95 -9.73 3.72
CA ILE A 2 4.56 -8.42 4.25
C ILE A 2 3.21 -8.56 4.93
N THR A 3 2.83 -7.54 5.72
CA THR A 3 1.53 -7.51 6.37
C THR A 3 0.75 -6.35 5.77
N ILE A 4 -0.46 -6.63 5.30
CA ILE A 4 -1.31 -5.60 4.70
C ILE A 4 -2.65 -5.63 5.43
N ASN A 5 -2.99 -4.51 6.08
CA ASN A 5 -4.22 -4.39 6.86
C ASN A 5 -4.35 -5.54 7.85
N GLY A 6 -3.24 -5.88 8.50
CA GLY A 6 -3.20 -6.92 9.52
C GLY A 6 -3.12 -8.33 8.99
N GLN A 7 -3.07 -8.54 7.68
CA GLN A 7 -3.02 -9.87 7.11
C GLN A 7 -1.68 -10.11 6.45
N LYS A 8 -1.10 -11.26 6.74
CA LYS A 8 0.17 -11.63 6.13
C LYS A 8 -0.03 -11.96 4.66
N THR A 9 0.82 -11.38 3.83
CA THR A 9 0.68 -11.49 2.38
C THR A 9 2.05 -11.81 1.80
N GLU A 10 2.07 -12.79 0.91
CA GLU A 10 3.30 -13.17 0.25
C GLU A 10 3.43 -12.40 -1.06
N LEU A 11 4.61 -11.80 -1.26
CA LEU A 11 4.90 -11.12 -2.53
C LEU A 11 5.68 -12.07 -3.40
N LEU A 12 5.14 -12.38 -4.58
CA LEU A 12 5.78 -13.31 -5.50
C LEU A 12 6.91 -12.65 -6.28
N SER A 13 6.92 -11.33 -6.34
CA SER A 13 7.96 -10.58 -7.03
C SER A 13 8.05 -9.20 -6.42
N PRO A 14 9.17 -8.50 -6.58
CA PRO A 14 9.27 -7.12 -6.10
C PRO A 14 8.20 -6.24 -6.75
N VAL A 15 7.57 -5.39 -5.94
CA VAL A 15 6.50 -4.56 -6.44
C VAL A 15 6.54 -3.23 -5.68
N SER A 16 6.24 -2.13 -6.38
CA SER A 16 6.12 -0.84 -5.72
C SER A 16 4.76 -0.72 -5.05
N VAL A 17 4.64 0.24 -4.14
CA VAL A 17 3.34 0.51 -3.53
C VAL A 17 2.32 0.83 -4.62
N ALA A 18 2.70 1.66 -5.61
CA ALA A 18 1.79 2.01 -6.69
C ALA A 18 1.31 0.78 -7.44
N ASP A 19 2.24 -0.12 -7.78
CA ASP A 19 1.88 -1.32 -8.52
C ASP A 19 0.99 -2.25 -7.69
N TYR A 20 1.28 -2.37 -6.41
CA TYR A 20 0.45 -3.20 -5.53
C TYR A 20 -0.97 -2.66 -5.48
N LEU A 21 -1.11 -1.34 -5.35
CA LEU A 21 -2.44 -0.73 -5.30
C LEU A 21 -3.19 -0.97 -6.59
N GLU A 22 -2.50 -0.82 -7.72
CA GLU A 22 -3.14 -1.04 -9.02
C GLU A 22 -3.56 -2.49 -9.21
N GLN A 23 -2.67 -3.42 -8.87
CA GLN A 23 -2.96 -4.84 -9.03
C GLN A 23 -4.13 -5.29 -8.18
N ASN A 24 -4.39 -4.60 -7.07
CA ASN A 24 -5.48 -4.94 -6.17
C ASN A 24 -6.65 -3.97 -6.30
N GLN A 25 -6.65 -3.17 -7.36
CA GLN A 25 -7.78 -2.34 -7.76
C GLN A 25 -8.10 -1.24 -6.77
N TYR A 26 -7.10 -0.76 -6.04
CA TYR A 26 -7.25 0.42 -5.23
C TYR A 26 -7.05 1.66 -6.10
N ARG A 27 -7.76 2.73 -5.76
CA ARG A 27 -7.62 4.01 -6.44
C ARG A 27 -6.84 4.96 -5.53
N PRO A 28 -5.64 5.39 -5.95
CA PRO A 28 -4.78 6.18 -5.04
C PRO A 28 -5.42 7.43 -4.47
N ASN A 29 -6.31 8.08 -5.22
CA ASN A 29 -6.94 9.30 -4.73
C ASN A 29 -8.14 9.05 -3.82
N ARG A 30 -8.41 7.78 -3.49
CA ARG A 30 -9.51 7.42 -2.59
C ARG A 30 -9.02 6.69 -1.36
N ILE A 31 -7.72 6.62 -1.18
CA ILE A 31 -7.13 5.90 -0.06
C ILE A 31 -5.98 6.68 0.52
N ALA A 32 -5.58 6.30 1.72
CA ALA A 32 -4.34 6.72 2.32
C ALA A 32 -3.53 5.48 2.67
N VAL A 33 -2.21 5.58 2.58
CA VAL A 33 -1.33 4.47 2.88
C VAL A 33 -0.43 4.85 4.04
N GLU A 34 -0.37 3.95 5.03
CA GLU A 34 0.63 4.00 6.09
C GLU A 34 1.60 2.87 5.86
N LEU A 35 2.88 3.18 5.87
CA LEU A 35 3.91 2.16 5.70
C LEU A 35 4.80 2.20 6.92
N ASN A 36 4.80 1.09 7.67
CA ASN A 36 5.62 0.94 8.88
C ASN A 36 5.36 2.08 9.87
N GLY A 37 4.09 2.44 10.02
CA GLY A 37 3.68 3.43 11.00
C GLY A 37 3.74 4.86 10.55
N GLU A 38 4.13 5.10 9.30
CA GLU A 38 4.25 6.47 8.78
C GLU A 38 3.41 6.63 7.53
N ILE A 39 2.77 7.80 7.42
CA ILE A 39 1.97 8.09 6.24
C ILE A 39 2.91 8.23 5.03
N LEU A 40 2.58 7.51 3.96
CA LEU A 40 3.33 7.56 2.72
C LEU A 40 2.62 8.52 1.77
N PRO A 41 3.27 9.62 1.38
CA PRO A 41 2.65 10.55 0.42
C PRO A 41 2.43 9.88 -0.94
N LYS A 42 1.36 10.29 -1.63
CA LYS A 42 1.05 9.73 -2.93
C LYS A 42 2.19 9.87 -3.92
N SER A 43 2.93 10.98 -3.84
CA SER A 43 4.03 11.23 -4.75
C SER A 43 5.14 10.20 -4.63
N HIS A 44 5.14 9.41 -3.57
CA HIS A 44 6.16 8.39 -3.34
C HIS A 44 5.67 6.98 -3.60
N TYR A 45 4.43 6.80 -4.02
CA TYR A 45 3.89 5.44 -4.20
C TYR A 45 4.68 4.66 -5.25
N SER A 46 5.04 5.30 -6.36
CA SER A 46 5.75 4.59 -7.42
C SER A 46 7.24 4.41 -7.14
N ASP A 47 7.77 5.19 -6.19
CA ASP A 47 9.20 5.11 -5.85
C ASP A 47 9.47 4.21 -4.66
N THR A 48 8.44 3.72 -3.99
CA THR A 48 8.60 2.94 -2.77
C THR A 48 8.36 1.48 -3.07
N MET A 49 9.40 0.68 -2.95
CA MET A 49 9.29 -0.76 -3.15
C MET A 49 8.92 -1.42 -1.85
N LEU A 50 7.97 -2.34 -1.91
CA LEU A 50 7.61 -3.15 -0.75
C LEU A 50 8.69 -4.19 -0.51
N LYS A 51 9.04 -4.38 0.76
CA LYS A 51 10.11 -5.27 1.17
C LYS A 51 9.61 -6.26 2.18
N ASP A 52 10.31 -7.37 2.28
CA ASP A 52 9.99 -8.36 3.30
C ASP A 52 10.00 -7.72 4.68
N GLY A 53 8.96 -8.01 5.44
CA GLY A 53 8.82 -7.46 6.78
C GLY A 53 8.06 -6.16 6.85
N ASP A 54 7.71 -5.55 5.72
CA ASP A 54 6.94 -4.30 5.73
C ASP A 54 5.54 -4.53 6.28
N ASN A 55 5.03 -3.50 6.94
CA ASN A 55 3.65 -3.47 7.45
C ASN A 55 2.96 -2.28 6.81
N MET A 56 1.99 -2.54 5.96
CA MET A 56 1.28 -1.51 5.22
C MET A 56 -0.19 -1.52 5.60
N GLU A 57 -0.75 -0.33 5.82
CA GLU A 57 -2.18 -0.19 6.04
C GLU A 57 -2.76 0.71 4.97
N ILE A 58 -3.86 0.27 4.41
CA ILE A 58 -4.57 1.00 3.36
C ILE A 58 -5.93 1.36 3.90
N VAL A 59 -6.20 2.66 3.98
CA VAL A 59 -7.45 3.17 4.53
C VAL A 59 -8.23 3.82 3.40
N SER A 60 -9.47 3.40 3.20
CA SER A 60 -10.33 3.97 2.17
C SER A 60 -11.12 5.13 2.74
N PHE A 61 -11.27 6.19 1.94
CA PHE A 61 -12.12 7.31 2.33
C PHE A 61 -13.56 6.97 2.01
N VAL A 62 -14.39 7.03 3.01
CA VAL A 62 -15.81 6.71 2.85
C VAL A 62 -16.54 7.90 2.28
N GLY A 63 -17.47 7.63 1.36
CA GLY A 63 -18.33 8.66 0.83
C GLY A 63 -17.60 9.64 -0.05
N GLY A 64 -16.45 9.28 -0.50
CA GLY A 64 -15.63 10.16 -1.29
C GLY A 64 -16.41 10.94 -2.29
N GLY A 65 -17.14 11.81 -1.76
CA GLY A 65 -18.06 12.59 -2.51
C GLY A 65 -17.52 13.19 -3.74
#